data_44e0fc7c3bff02a3aa6262c3fd28144a
#
_entry.id   44e0fc7c3bff02a3aa6262c3fd28144a
#
_cell.length_a   1.000
_cell.length_b   1.000
_cell.length_c   1.000
_cell.angle_alpha   90.00
_cell.angle_beta   90.00
_cell.angle_gamma   90.00
#
_symmetry.space_group_name_H-M   'P 1'
#
loop_
_entity.id
_entity.type
_entity.pdbx_description
1 polymer ?
#
loop_
_entity_poly.entity_id
_entity_poly.type
_entity_poly.pdbx_seq_one_letter_code
_entity_poly.pdbx_strand_id
1 'polypeptide(L)'
;MNPKGNINYLRRKITRFFSSLIIGNSNSEKNFNQDITQVKRILIIRPNHRLGNALLLTPLVKEIVKIFPNAEIHLFLKGNIGNVVFENYKDVTKIIKLPRKAFTNLFDYFFSWLSVFKVKYDVSINANRTSSSGKLAVKLSRSKYKFYNIPNDNFSDIEDYIHNAKNPIYNIRFQIKNKFNRLGKKIYKLDIKLREYEIENGNKLLKSMFKDEKPVISIFTFATGDKCYSKNWWNNFYTKIKYFEDEYNILEILPMENVSQINFKAKSYYSRDIREIASLMSNVKLFIGADSGMMHLAHSSNVCTVGLFNITEPEFYGVYGDHNISINTNNNNLDYIIDRIKERI
;
A
#
# COMPACT_ATOMS: atom_id res chain seq x y z
N MET A 1 -25.10 20.18 -5.81
CA MET A 1 -24.14 19.47 -6.70
C MET A 1 -22.73 19.89 -6.33
N ASN A 2 -21.83 18.95 -6.04
CA ASN A 2 -20.49 19.24 -5.53
C ASN A 2 -19.53 19.55 -6.71
N PRO A 3 -19.09 20.80 -6.93
CA PRO A 3 -18.30 21.18 -8.10
C PRO A 3 -16.95 20.44 -8.20
N LYS A 4 -16.41 19.97 -7.07
CA LYS A 4 -15.17 19.19 -7.03
C LYS A 4 -15.34 17.78 -7.64
N GLY A 5 -16.53 17.20 -7.58
CA GLY A 5 -16.85 15.91 -8.20
C GLY A 5 -16.82 15.99 -9.73
N ASN A 6 -17.41 17.02 -10.30
CA ASN A 6 -17.47 17.22 -11.74
C ASN A 6 -16.10 17.47 -12.39
N ILE A 7 -15.23 18.25 -11.75
CA ILE A 7 -13.86 18.51 -12.27
C ILE A 7 -13.02 17.23 -12.25
N ASN A 8 -13.14 16.41 -11.21
CA ASN A 8 -12.42 15.13 -11.15
C ASN A 8 -12.96 14.11 -12.17
N TYR A 9 -14.26 14.11 -12.41
CA TYR A 9 -14.90 13.27 -13.45
C TYR A 9 -14.44 13.70 -14.84
N LEU A 10 -14.51 14.98 -15.16
CA LEU A 10 -14.07 15.52 -16.46
C LEU A 10 -12.58 15.23 -16.72
N ARG A 11 -11.74 15.45 -15.72
CA ARG A 11 -10.31 15.11 -15.79
C ARG A 11 -10.08 13.63 -16.09
N ARG A 12 -10.80 12.72 -15.40
CA ARG A 12 -10.70 11.28 -15.66
C ARG A 12 -11.15 10.93 -17.07
N LYS A 13 -12.21 11.56 -17.56
CA LYS A 13 -12.73 11.35 -18.92
C LYS A 13 -11.74 11.84 -19.98
N ILE A 14 -11.18 13.04 -19.79
CA ILE A 14 -10.16 13.61 -20.67
C ILE A 14 -8.88 12.74 -20.64
N THR A 15 -8.38 12.38 -19.47
CA THR A 15 -7.19 11.52 -19.35
C THR A 15 -7.43 10.13 -19.98
N ARG A 16 -8.63 9.55 -19.82
CA ARG A 16 -9.01 8.29 -20.47
C ARG A 16 -9.07 8.43 -21.98
N PHE A 17 -9.68 9.51 -22.49
CA PHE A 17 -9.80 9.77 -23.93
C PHE A 17 -8.41 9.93 -24.57
N PHE A 18 -7.54 10.78 -24.01
CA PHE A 18 -6.17 10.92 -24.51
C PHE A 18 -5.37 9.62 -24.33
N SER A 19 -5.54 8.90 -23.22
CA SER A 19 -4.86 7.61 -23.05
C SER A 19 -5.36 6.55 -24.03
N SER A 20 -6.65 6.52 -24.40
CA SER A 20 -7.18 5.58 -25.41
C SER A 20 -6.70 5.89 -26.82
N LEU A 21 -6.63 7.19 -27.19
CA LEU A 21 -6.09 7.61 -28.47
C LEU A 21 -4.58 7.33 -28.59
N ILE A 22 -3.84 7.49 -27.50
CA ILE A 22 -2.38 7.29 -27.47
C ILE A 22 -2.02 5.81 -27.27
N ILE A 23 -2.86 5.05 -26.54
CA ILE A 23 -2.65 3.62 -26.21
C ILE A 23 -3.34 2.69 -27.23
N GLY A 24 -3.63 3.12 -28.44
CA GLY A 24 -4.11 2.20 -29.48
C GLY A 24 -3.35 0.86 -29.41
N ASN A 25 -3.96 -0.24 -29.79
CA ASN A 25 -3.55 -1.66 -29.66
C ASN A 25 -2.05 -1.99 -29.93
N SER A 26 -1.14 -1.28 -29.33
CA SER A 26 0.29 -1.59 -29.38
C SER A 26 0.64 -2.65 -28.30
N ASN A 27 0.13 -3.85 -28.50
CA ASN A 27 0.69 -5.07 -27.90
C ASN A 27 2.01 -5.46 -28.57
N SER A 28 2.89 -4.50 -28.87
CA SER A 28 4.27 -4.81 -29.19
C SER A 28 5.04 -5.02 -27.88
N GLU A 29 4.66 -6.04 -27.13
CA GLU A 29 5.46 -6.57 -26.04
C GLU A 29 6.74 -7.14 -26.65
N LYS A 30 7.81 -6.35 -26.64
CA LYS A 30 9.13 -6.91 -26.90
C LYS A 30 9.39 -7.93 -25.80
N ASN A 31 9.47 -9.20 -26.17
CA ASN A 31 9.88 -10.24 -25.24
C ASN A 31 11.17 -9.82 -24.54
N PHE A 32 11.17 -9.87 -23.21
CA PHE A 32 12.34 -9.51 -22.44
C PHE A 32 13.46 -10.51 -22.72
N ASN A 33 14.50 -10.08 -23.45
CA ASN A 33 15.63 -10.92 -23.89
C ASN A 33 17.00 -10.44 -23.37
N GLN A 34 17.02 -9.36 -22.57
CA GLN A 34 18.25 -8.82 -21.97
C GLN A 34 18.70 -9.70 -20.80
N ASP A 35 20.03 -9.81 -20.61
CA ASP A 35 20.59 -10.34 -19.38
C ASP A 35 20.17 -9.45 -18.20
N ILE A 36 19.61 -10.06 -17.16
CA ILE A 36 19.10 -9.37 -15.96
C ILE A 36 20.20 -8.63 -15.21
N THR A 37 21.45 -9.13 -15.25
CA THR A 37 22.60 -8.49 -14.59
C THR A 37 23.02 -7.20 -15.26
N GLN A 38 22.66 -7.02 -16.53
CA GLN A 38 22.92 -5.82 -17.32
C GLN A 38 21.84 -4.74 -17.20
N VAL A 39 20.72 -5.04 -16.53
CA VAL A 39 19.68 -4.05 -16.24
C VAL A 39 20.19 -3.10 -15.18
N LYS A 40 20.33 -1.81 -15.52
CA LYS A 40 20.93 -0.80 -14.64
C LYS A 40 19.89 0.15 -14.06
N ARG A 41 18.77 0.39 -14.75
CA ARG A 41 17.80 1.38 -14.31
C ARG A 41 16.37 1.01 -14.62
N ILE A 42 15.54 0.99 -13.57
CA ILE A 42 14.14 0.58 -13.63
C ILE A 42 13.25 1.72 -13.14
N LEU A 43 12.17 2.00 -13.89
CA LEU A 43 11.14 2.96 -13.50
C LEU A 43 9.88 2.22 -13.08
N ILE A 44 9.47 2.37 -11.82
CA ILE A 44 8.20 1.85 -11.31
C ILE A 44 7.20 2.99 -11.17
N ILE A 45 6.03 2.83 -11.76
CA ILE A 45 5.03 3.88 -11.92
C ILE A 45 3.77 3.51 -11.14
N ARG A 46 3.43 4.30 -10.12
CA ARG A 46 2.18 4.23 -9.36
C ARG A 46 1.75 5.64 -8.92
N PRO A 47 1.13 6.45 -9.78
CA PRO A 47 0.83 7.86 -9.52
C PRO A 47 -0.34 8.01 -8.55
N ASN A 48 -0.14 7.61 -7.31
CA ASN A 48 -1.08 7.67 -6.20
C ASN A 48 -0.41 8.31 -4.98
N HIS A 49 -1.20 9.04 -4.16
CA HIS A 49 -0.71 9.79 -3.00
C HIS A 49 -1.15 9.19 -1.64
N ARG A 50 -1.93 8.11 -1.65
CA ARG A 50 -2.43 7.47 -0.43
C ARG A 50 -1.37 6.55 0.16
N LEU A 51 -1.22 6.58 1.49
CA LEU A 51 -0.28 5.75 2.25
C LEU A 51 -0.39 4.26 1.89
N GLY A 52 -1.58 3.68 1.98
CA GLY A 52 -1.79 2.27 1.67
C GLY A 52 -1.31 1.89 0.27
N ASN A 53 -1.53 2.77 -0.74
CA ASN A 53 -1.05 2.50 -2.10
C ASN A 53 0.48 2.55 -2.24
N ALA A 54 1.18 3.35 -1.44
CA ALA A 54 2.64 3.35 -1.41
C ALA A 54 3.17 2.09 -0.72
N LEU A 55 2.55 1.67 0.38
CA LEU A 55 2.90 0.43 1.09
C LEU A 55 2.66 -0.82 0.25
N LEU A 56 1.53 -0.89 -0.48
CA LEU A 56 1.22 -1.99 -1.42
C LEU A 56 2.22 -2.09 -2.60
N LEU A 57 3.12 -1.11 -2.77
CA LEU A 57 4.19 -1.16 -3.76
C LEU A 57 5.47 -1.81 -3.22
N THR A 58 5.63 -1.89 -1.91
CA THR A 58 6.86 -2.40 -1.28
C THR A 58 7.22 -3.84 -1.67
N PRO A 59 6.25 -4.79 -1.81
CA PRO A 59 6.56 -6.14 -2.28
C PRO A 59 7.11 -6.16 -3.71
N LEU A 60 6.59 -5.32 -4.61
CA LEU A 60 7.12 -5.22 -5.97
C LEU A 60 8.56 -4.70 -5.97
N VAL A 61 8.87 -3.68 -5.16
CA VAL A 61 10.24 -3.16 -5.05
C VAL A 61 11.20 -4.25 -4.56
N LYS A 62 10.80 -5.03 -3.54
CA LYS A 62 11.59 -6.18 -3.05
C LYS A 62 11.78 -7.24 -4.14
N GLU A 63 10.75 -7.53 -4.92
CA GLU A 63 10.82 -8.47 -6.04
C GLU A 63 11.79 -7.98 -7.13
N ILE A 64 11.72 -6.70 -7.49
CA ILE A 64 12.59 -6.10 -8.50
C ILE A 64 14.06 -6.13 -8.05
N VAL A 65 14.36 -5.80 -6.80
CA VAL A 65 15.72 -5.91 -6.24
C VAL A 65 16.26 -7.34 -6.34
N LYS A 66 15.41 -8.34 -6.07
CA LYS A 66 15.80 -9.75 -6.20
C LYS A 66 16.07 -10.16 -7.64
N ILE A 67 15.23 -9.71 -8.58
CA ILE A 67 15.34 -10.07 -10.00
C ILE A 67 16.51 -9.34 -10.67
N PHE A 68 16.69 -8.06 -10.36
CA PHE A 68 17.66 -7.16 -10.99
C PHE A 68 18.59 -6.56 -9.93
N PRO A 69 19.53 -7.33 -9.39
CA PRO A 69 20.32 -6.95 -8.21
C PRO A 69 21.23 -5.74 -8.44
N ASN A 70 21.54 -5.41 -9.69
CA ASN A 70 22.41 -4.29 -10.07
C ASN A 70 21.63 -3.04 -10.53
N ALA A 71 20.32 -3.04 -10.41
CA ALA A 71 19.48 -1.98 -10.94
C ALA A 71 19.13 -0.91 -9.90
N GLU A 72 19.33 0.34 -10.27
CA GLU A 72 18.74 1.49 -9.58
C GLU A 72 17.23 1.54 -9.84
N ILE A 73 16.44 1.79 -8.81
CA ILE A 73 15.00 1.91 -8.91
C ILE A 73 14.59 3.38 -8.78
N HIS A 74 13.94 3.89 -9.81
CA HIS A 74 13.25 5.18 -9.76
C HIS A 74 11.75 4.95 -9.59
N LEU A 75 11.13 5.65 -8.64
CA LEU A 75 9.68 5.59 -8.41
C LEU A 75 9.01 6.85 -8.95
N PHE A 76 7.92 6.70 -9.71
CA PHE A 76 7.05 7.79 -10.10
C PHE A 76 5.77 7.74 -9.30
N LEU A 77 5.68 8.58 -8.26
CA LEU A 77 4.61 8.60 -7.27
C LEU A 77 3.95 9.99 -7.21
N LYS A 78 2.81 10.10 -6.54
CA LYS A 78 2.12 11.37 -6.34
C LYS A 78 2.28 11.86 -4.90
N GLY A 79 2.70 13.12 -4.73
CA GLY A 79 2.93 13.73 -3.41
C GLY A 79 4.19 13.20 -2.71
N ASN A 80 4.28 13.37 -1.39
CA ASN A 80 5.49 13.13 -0.60
C ASN A 80 5.53 11.78 0.13
N ILE A 81 4.45 11.02 0.12
CA ILE A 81 4.34 9.77 0.90
C ILE A 81 5.42 8.73 0.55
N GLY A 82 5.90 8.75 -0.70
CA GLY A 82 6.96 7.87 -1.14
C GLY A 82 8.26 8.04 -0.34
N ASN A 83 8.62 9.28 0.04
CA ASN A 83 9.84 9.53 0.80
C ASN A 83 9.81 8.84 2.17
N VAL A 84 8.65 8.83 2.82
CA VAL A 84 8.45 8.20 4.13
C VAL A 84 8.48 6.67 4.02
N VAL A 85 7.75 6.12 3.04
CA VAL A 85 7.62 4.66 2.87
C VAL A 85 8.92 4.02 2.39
N PHE A 86 9.64 4.68 1.48
CA PHE A 86 10.85 4.13 0.85
C PHE A 86 12.16 4.70 1.42
N GLU A 87 12.12 5.37 2.58
CA GLU A 87 13.28 6.00 3.22
C GLU A 87 14.48 5.04 3.37
N ASN A 88 14.21 3.82 3.79
CA ASN A 88 15.24 2.81 4.06
C ASN A 88 15.44 1.79 2.92
N TYR A 89 14.93 2.09 1.73
CA TYR A 89 15.13 1.27 0.53
C TYR A 89 16.33 1.78 -0.27
N LYS A 90 17.51 1.23 -0.01
CA LYS A 90 18.79 1.68 -0.63
C LYS A 90 18.77 1.64 -2.16
N ASP A 91 18.06 0.67 -2.73
CA ASP A 91 17.95 0.49 -4.18
C ASP A 91 17.01 1.50 -4.84
N VAL A 92 16.17 2.18 -4.05
CA VAL A 92 15.31 3.29 -4.51
C VAL A 92 16.12 4.58 -4.48
N THR A 93 16.81 4.87 -5.57
CA THR A 93 17.74 6.01 -5.66
C THR A 93 17.05 7.32 -6.02
N LYS A 94 15.83 7.27 -6.57
CA LYS A 94 15.09 8.48 -6.94
C LYS A 94 13.58 8.31 -6.82
N ILE A 95 12.92 9.32 -6.23
CA ILE A 95 11.45 9.44 -6.21
C ILE A 95 11.06 10.68 -7.01
N ILE A 96 10.44 10.46 -8.16
CA ILE A 96 9.87 11.50 -9.02
C ILE A 96 8.47 11.80 -8.52
N LYS A 97 8.26 13.01 -8.01
CA LYS A 97 7.03 13.41 -7.34
C LYS A 97 6.09 14.14 -8.29
N LEU A 98 4.94 13.56 -8.53
CA LEU A 98 3.86 14.25 -9.23
C LEU A 98 3.05 15.08 -8.22
N PRO A 99 2.79 16.37 -8.47
CA PRO A 99 1.99 17.21 -7.57
C PRO A 99 0.61 16.63 -7.29
N ARG A 100 0.11 16.79 -6.04
CA ARG A 100 -1.22 16.31 -5.66
C ARG A 100 -2.34 17.00 -6.45
N LYS A 101 -2.19 18.29 -6.71
CA LYS A 101 -3.14 19.12 -7.45
C LYS A 101 -2.47 19.58 -8.75
N ALA A 102 -2.86 18.97 -9.86
CA ALA A 102 -2.29 19.29 -11.17
C ALA A 102 -2.52 20.75 -11.60
N PHE A 103 -3.70 21.32 -11.28
CA PHE A 103 -4.09 22.66 -11.73
C PHE A 103 -3.52 23.81 -10.89
N THR A 104 -3.05 23.55 -9.68
CA THR A 104 -2.44 24.60 -8.83
C THR A 104 -0.94 24.75 -9.09
N ASN A 105 -0.28 23.73 -9.69
CA ASN A 105 1.14 23.69 -9.95
C ASN A 105 1.40 23.04 -11.32
N LEU A 106 0.92 23.69 -12.39
CA LEU A 106 1.04 23.17 -13.76
C LEU A 106 2.50 23.01 -14.21
N PHE A 107 3.37 23.96 -13.82
CA PHE A 107 4.80 23.87 -14.13
C PHE A 107 5.46 22.67 -13.46
N ASP A 108 5.26 22.48 -12.17
CA ASP A 108 5.82 21.32 -11.44
C ASP A 108 5.25 20.01 -11.97
N TYR A 109 3.97 20.02 -12.37
CA TYR A 109 3.33 18.86 -12.98
C TYR A 109 4.00 18.53 -14.31
N PHE A 110 4.22 19.52 -15.17
CA PHE A 110 4.90 19.36 -16.46
C PHE A 110 6.37 18.93 -16.27
N PHE A 111 7.12 19.59 -15.38
CA PHE A 111 8.51 19.21 -15.10
C PHE A 111 8.65 17.81 -14.52
N SER A 112 7.70 17.37 -13.70
CA SER A 112 7.68 15.98 -13.20
C SER A 112 7.56 14.97 -14.35
N TRP A 113 6.71 15.25 -15.34
CA TRP A 113 6.63 14.44 -16.56
C TRP A 113 7.89 14.50 -17.39
N LEU A 114 8.44 15.69 -17.61
CA LEU A 114 9.70 15.85 -18.34
C LEU A 114 10.85 15.08 -17.67
N SER A 115 10.89 15.00 -16.36
CA SER A 115 11.94 14.26 -15.64
C SER A 115 11.90 12.77 -15.91
N VAL A 116 10.71 12.20 -16.18
CA VAL A 116 10.55 10.80 -16.62
C VAL A 116 11.13 10.62 -18.04
N PHE A 117 10.93 11.59 -18.92
CA PHE A 117 11.37 11.48 -20.32
C PHE A 117 12.88 11.72 -20.50
N LYS A 118 13.51 12.51 -19.62
CA LYS A 118 14.94 12.82 -19.71
C LYS A 118 15.83 11.62 -19.38
N VAL A 119 15.34 10.64 -18.64
CA VAL A 119 16.12 9.48 -18.20
C VAL A 119 15.88 8.30 -19.13
N LYS A 120 16.95 7.60 -19.53
CA LYS A 120 16.86 6.31 -20.22
C LYS A 120 16.73 5.21 -19.18
N TYR A 121 15.74 4.34 -19.36
CA TYR A 121 15.48 3.17 -18.52
C TYR A 121 15.64 1.88 -19.32
N ASP A 122 16.08 0.84 -18.68
CA ASP A 122 16.03 -0.50 -19.28
C ASP A 122 14.60 -1.04 -19.22
N VAL A 123 13.93 -0.86 -18.08
CA VAL A 123 12.57 -1.36 -17.84
C VAL A 123 11.70 -0.24 -17.25
N SER A 124 10.47 -0.14 -17.70
CA SER A 124 9.42 0.65 -17.01
C SER A 124 8.20 -0.22 -16.73
N ILE A 125 7.62 -0.06 -15.54
CA ILE A 125 6.59 -0.94 -14.98
C ILE A 125 5.37 -0.11 -14.56
N ASN A 126 4.18 -0.42 -15.08
CA ASN A 126 2.94 0.09 -14.52
C ASN A 126 2.52 -0.79 -13.34
N ALA A 127 2.65 -0.29 -12.11
CA ALA A 127 2.32 -1.03 -10.90
C ALA A 127 0.85 -0.89 -10.46
N ASN A 128 -0.02 -0.38 -11.31
CA ASN A 128 -1.46 -0.30 -11.05
C ASN A 128 -2.28 -0.61 -12.29
N ARG A 129 -2.97 -1.73 -12.27
CA ARG A 129 -3.77 -2.26 -13.37
C ARG A 129 -4.77 -1.26 -13.96
N THR A 130 -5.45 -0.49 -13.10
CA THR A 130 -6.53 0.42 -13.50
C THR A 130 -6.06 1.85 -13.77
N SER A 131 -4.75 2.14 -13.66
CA SER A 131 -4.22 3.49 -13.81
C SER A 131 -3.95 3.87 -15.26
N SER A 132 -4.83 4.67 -15.87
CA SER A 132 -4.60 5.25 -17.21
C SER A 132 -3.37 6.17 -17.24
N SER A 133 -3.14 6.97 -16.20
CA SER A 133 -1.94 7.82 -16.08
C SER A 133 -0.67 6.98 -15.91
N GLY A 134 -0.75 5.83 -15.22
CA GLY A 134 0.35 4.89 -15.13
C GLY A 134 0.70 4.29 -16.49
N LYS A 135 -0.30 3.83 -17.24
CA LYS A 135 -0.11 3.32 -18.61
C LYS A 135 0.51 4.37 -19.52
N LEU A 136 0.01 5.62 -19.46
CA LEU A 136 0.55 6.71 -20.23
C LEU A 136 2.03 7.00 -19.88
N ALA A 137 2.38 7.00 -18.60
CA ALA A 137 3.75 7.24 -18.16
C ALA A 137 4.71 6.14 -18.63
N VAL A 138 4.30 4.87 -18.60
CA VAL A 138 5.07 3.76 -19.21
C VAL A 138 5.25 3.99 -20.71
N LYS A 139 4.16 4.32 -21.43
CA LYS A 139 4.23 4.53 -22.89
C LYS A 139 5.20 5.64 -23.26
N LEU A 140 5.16 6.75 -22.55
CA LEU A 140 5.96 7.94 -22.82
C LEU A 140 7.40 7.84 -22.27
N SER A 141 7.69 6.91 -21.34
CA SER A 141 9.03 6.72 -20.81
C SER A 141 10.02 6.30 -21.91
N ARG A 142 11.28 6.71 -21.76
CA ARG A 142 12.39 6.27 -22.65
C ARG A 142 12.95 4.93 -22.19
N SER A 143 12.08 3.91 -22.17
CA SER A 143 12.43 2.57 -21.69
C SER A 143 12.58 1.60 -22.86
N LYS A 144 13.58 0.72 -22.75
CA LYS A 144 13.81 -0.37 -23.72
C LYS A 144 12.69 -1.40 -23.65
N TYR A 145 12.28 -1.79 -22.43
CA TYR A 145 11.17 -2.69 -22.15
C TYR A 145 10.09 -1.95 -21.36
N LYS A 146 8.84 -2.13 -21.77
CA LYS A 146 7.68 -1.45 -21.22
C LYS A 146 6.67 -2.48 -20.73
N PHE A 147 6.59 -2.64 -19.40
CA PHE A 147 5.75 -3.65 -18.78
C PHE A 147 4.40 -3.04 -18.38
N TYR A 148 3.40 -3.42 -19.12
CA TYR A 148 2.00 -3.12 -18.84
C TYR A 148 1.36 -4.26 -18.07
N ASN A 149 0.14 -4.04 -17.60
CA ASN A 149 -0.64 -5.11 -17.00
C ASN A 149 -1.11 -6.07 -18.07
N ILE A 150 -0.98 -7.35 -17.79
CA ILE A 150 -1.45 -8.45 -18.62
C ILE A 150 -2.94 -8.72 -18.31
N PRO A 151 -3.75 -9.15 -19.28
CA PRO A 151 -5.14 -9.54 -19.05
C PRO A 151 -5.28 -10.65 -18.00
N ASN A 152 -6.39 -10.63 -17.25
CA ASN A 152 -6.64 -11.60 -16.17
C ASN A 152 -6.67 -13.05 -16.65
N ASP A 153 -7.14 -13.27 -17.87
CA ASP A 153 -7.30 -14.62 -18.44
C ASP A 153 -5.99 -15.43 -18.46
N ASN A 154 -4.84 -14.73 -18.49
CA ASN A 154 -3.52 -15.38 -18.38
C ASN A 154 -3.18 -15.86 -16.97
N PHE A 155 -4.00 -15.57 -15.97
CA PHE A 155 -3.76 -15.85 -14.56
C PHE A 155 -5.00 -16.45 -13.87
N SER A 156 -5.87 -17.11 -14.64
CA SER A 156 -7.11 -17.76 -14.13
C SER A 156 -6.82 -18.73 -12.98
N ASP A 157 -5.67 -19.38 -13.01
CA ASP A 157 -5.26 -20.39 -12.02
C ASP A 157 -4.63 -19.77 -10.75
N ILE A 158 -4.54 -18.43 -10.68
CA ILE A 158 -3.95 -17.73 -9.53
C ILE A 158 -5.05 -16.96 -8.80
N GLU A 159 -5.55 -17.54 -7.72
CA GLU A 159 -6.66 -17.01 -6.93
C GLU A 159 -6.43 -15.57 -6.46
N ASP A 160 -5.22 -15.23 -6.02
CA ASP A 160 -4.87 -13.94 -5.46
C ASP A 160 -4.27 -12.93 -6.47
N TYR A 161 -4.39 -13.23 -7.78
CA TYR A 161 -3.87 -12.37 -8.85
C TYR A 161 -4.45 -10.95 -8.82
N ILE A 162 -5.71 -10.80 -8.42
CA ILE A 162 -6.39 -9.50 -8.41
C ILE A 162 -5.92 -8.57 -7.29
N HIS A 163 -5.18 -9.09 -6.31
CA HIS A 163 -4.70 -8.32 -5.16
C HIS A 163 -3.68 -7.23 -5.57
N ASN A 164 -3.89 -5.99 -5.12
CA ASN A 164 -3.14 -4.82 -5.57
C ASN A 164 -1.64 -4.78 -5.22
N ALA A 165 -1.18 -5.59 -4.26
CA ALA A 165 0.24 -5.78 -3.98
C ALA A 165 0.84 -6.93 -4.80
N LYS A 166 0.06 -7.97 -5.13
CA LYS A 166 0.53 -9.21 -5.77
C LYS A 166 0.47 -9.14 -7.28
N ASN A 167 -0.59 -8.55 -7.83
CA ASN A 167 -0.81 -8.39 -9.26
C ASN A 167 0.42 -7.89 -10.04
N PRO A 168 1.09 -6.77 -9.65
CA PRO A 168 2.25 -6.29 -10.41
C PRO A 168 3.44 -7.27 -10.36
N ILE A 169 3.55 -8.09 -9.30
CA ILE A 169 4.59 -9.11 -9.18
C ILE A 169 4.33 -10.26 -10.15
N TYR A 170 3.09 -10.77 -10.20
CA TYR A 170 2.73 -11.81 -11.18
C TYR A 170 2.93 -11.33 -12.62
N ASN A 171 2.56 -10.09 -12.92
CA ASN A 171 2.80 -9.50 -14.24
C ASN A 171 4.28 -9.47 -14.62
N ILE A 172 5.16 -9.05 -13.71
CA ILE A 172 6.60 -9.04 -13.95
C ILE A 172 7.13 -10.45 -14.16
N ARG A 173 6.79 -11.38 -13.27
CA ARG A 173 7.22 -12.79 -13.37
C ARG A 173 6.81 -13.40 -14.70
N PHE A 174 5.60 -13.14 -15.17
CA PHE A 174 5.11 -13.60 -16.46
C PHE A 174 5.94 -13.03 -17.63
N GLN A 175 6.22 -11.73 -17.63
CA GLN A 175 6.92 -11.08 -18.73
C GLN A 175 8.41 -11.45 -18.83
N ILE A 176 9.01 -11.92 -17.73
CA ILE A 176 10.41 -12.39 -17.70
C ILE A 176 10.53 -13.91 -17.63
N LYS A 177 9.42 -14.67 -17.73
CA LYS A 177 9.31 -16.12 -17.50
C LYS A 177 10.37 -16.95 -18.23
N ASN A 178 10.75 -16.59 -19.45
CA ASN A 178 11.76 -17.31 -20.23
C ASN A 178 13.19 -17.27 -19.63
N LYS A 179 13.40 -16.52 -18.54
CA LYS A 179 14.72 -16.34 -17.89
C LYS A 179 14.74 -16.71 -16.40
N PHE A 180 13.60 -17.09 -15.80
CA PHE A 180 13.53 -17.32 -14.35
C PHE A 180 12.70 -18.53 -13.93
N ASN A 181 13.27 -19.71 -14.05
CA ASN A 181 12.75 -20.94 -13.41
C ASN A 181 12.89 -20.92 -11.87
N ARG A 182 13.49 -19.88 -11.28
CA ARG A 182 13.85 -19.81 -9.85
C ARG A 182 13.03 -18.82 -9.03
N LEU A 183 12.03 -18.15 -9.60
CA LEU A 183 11.15 -17.27 -8.84
C LEU A 183 10.21 -18.14 -8.00
N GLY A 184 10.49 -18.23 -6.72
CA GLY A 184 9.65 -18.98 -5.77
C GLY A 184 8.19 -18.50 -5.81
N LYS A 185 7.24 -19.38 -5.47
CA LYS A 185 5.80 -19.04 -5.42
C LYS A 185 5.48 -17.92 -4.41
N LYS A 186 6.32 -17.76 -3.38
CA LYS A 186 6.08 -16.83 -2.27
C LYS A 186 6.14 -15.37 -2.71
N ILE A 187 5.13 -14.60 -2.34
CA ILE A 187 5.08 -13.13 -2.48
C ILE A 187 5.60 -12.48 -1.20
N TYR A 188 6.43 -11.44 -1.34
CA TYR A 188 6.91 -10.66 -0.20
C TYR A 188 5.76 -9.98 0.53
N LYS A 189 5.81 -9.95 1.86
CA LYS A 189 4.92 -9.12 2.69
C LYS A 189 5.22 -7.63 2.49
N LEU A 190 4.24 -6.79 2.80
CA LEU A 190 4.47 -5.35 2.91
C LEU A 190 5.58 -5.10 3.94
N ASP A 191 6.35 -4.03 3.72
CA ASP A 191 7.48 -3.75 4.59
C ASP A 191 7.84 -2.26 4.51
N ILE A 192 7.76 -1.53 5.62
CA ILE A 192 8.20 -0.13 5.70
C ILE A 192 9.71 -0.02 6.01
N LYS A 193 10.38 -1.14 6.21
CA LYS A 193 11.80 -1.24 6.59
C LYS A 193 12.16 -0.31 7.76
N LEU A 194 11.57 -0.56 8.92
CA LEU A 194 11.97 0.11 10.15
C LEU A 194 13.40 -0.30 10.51
N ARG A 195 14.20 0.66 11.01
CA ARG A 195 15.53 0.40 11.59
C ARG A 195 15.36 -0.04 13.04
N GLU A 196 16.34 -0.74 13.57
CA GLU A 196 16.32 -1.21 14.95
C GLU A 196 16.05 -0.09 15.96
N TYR A 197 16.73 1.05 15.83
CA TYR A 197 16.51 2.19 16.72
C TYR A 197 15.08 2.77 16.65
N GLU A 198 14.43 2.69 15.49
CA GLU A 198 13.01 3.11 15.34
C GLU A 198 12.12 2.15 16.13
N ILE A 199 12.34 0.85 16.01
CA ILE A 199 11.59 -0.18 16.76
C ILE A 199 11.80 0.00 18.26
N GLU A 200 13.03 0.22 18.71
CA GLU A 200 13.34 0.48 20.12
C GLU A 200 12.66 1.75 20.66
N ASN A 201 12.64 2.82 19.86
CA ASN A 201 11.96 4.06 20.24
C ASN A 201 10.44 3.84 20.35
N GLY A 202 9.86 3.07 19.42
CA GLY A 202 8.45 2.66 19.51
C GLY A 202 8.14 1.83 20.77
N ASN A 203 9.04 0.95 21.17
CA ASN A 203 8.91 0.17 22.41
C ASN A 203 8.95 1.07 23.64
N LYS A 204 9.95 1.97 23.73
CA LYS A 204 10.05 2.94 24.83
C LYS A 204 8.79 3.80 24.93
N LEU A 205 8.31 4.29 23.80
CA LEU A 205 7.08 5.07 23.72
C LEU A 205 5.87 4.27 24.23
N LEU A 206 5.70 3.03 23.74
CA LEU A 206 4.60 2.17 24.16
C LEU A 206 4.65 1.89 25.67
N LYS A 207 5.81 1.54 26.22
CA LYS A 207 6.01 1.32 27.67
C LYS A 207 5.73 2.56 28.51
N SER A 208 6.00 3.75 27.99
CA SER A 208 5.69 5.00 28.71
C SER A 208 4.19 5.29 28.84
N MET A 209 3.36 4.64 28.02
CA MET A 209 1.91 4.86 28.02
C MET A 209 1.17 4.00 29.07
N PHE A 210 1.72 2.85 29.43
CA PHE A 210 1.09 1.91 30.34
C PHE A 210 1.98 1.69 31.57
N LYS A 211 1.35 1.46 32.74
CA LYS A 211 2.05 1.23 34.02
C LYS A 211 2.43 -0.22 34.23
N ASP A 212 1.87 -1.10 33.44
CA ASP A 212 2.07 -2.56 33.50
C ASP A 212 2.77 -3.06 32.23
N GLU A 213 3.14 -4.33 32.22
CA GLU A 213 3.83 -4.97 31.09
C GLU A 213 2.88 -5.83 30.21
N LYS A 214 1.56 -5.66 30.36
CA LYS A 214 0.60 -6.38 29.53
C LYS A 214 0.86 -6.09 28.05
N PRO A 215 0.74 -7.11 27.17
CA PRO A 215 0.80 -6.89 25.74
C PRO A 215 -0.32 -5.94 25.27
N VAL A 216 -0.09 -5.22 24.19
CA VAL A 216 -1.00 -4.18 23.72
C VAL A 216 -1.75 -4.65 22.47
N ILE A 217 -3.07 -4.51 22.49
CA ILE A 217 -3.92 -4.56 21.29
C ILE A 217 -4.16 -3.13 20.85
N SER A 218 -3.76 -2.79 19.62
CA SER A 218 -4.03 -1.47 19.07
C SER A 218 -5.24 -1.50 18.15
N ILE A 219 -6.08 -0.46 18.24
CA ILE A 219 -7.23 -0.27 17.36
C ILE A 219 -7.11 1.03 16.58
N PHE A 220 -7.61 1.06 15.35
CA PHE A 220 -7.73 2.26 14.55
C PHE A 220 -9.16 2.41 14.06
N THR A 221 -9.90 3.34 14.70
CA THR A 221 -11.36 3.43 14.55
C THR A 221 -11.83 4.28 13.37
N PHE A 222 -10.90 4.83 12.58
CA PHE A 222 -11.21 5.77 11.51
C PHE A 222 -10.88 5.22 10.12
N ALA A 223 -11.71 5.58 9.14
CA ALA A 223 -11.42 5.40 7.72
C ALA A 223 -12.02 6.57 6.92
N THR A 224 -11.58 6.74 5.67
CA THR A 224 -12.04 7.84 4.82
C THR A 224 -13.34 7.50 4.09
N GLY A 225 -14.35 8.37 4.20
CA GLY A 225 -15.65 8.22 3.52
C GLY A 225 -16.45 7.04 4.06
N ASP A 226 -17.17 6.36 3.18
CA ASP A 226 -18.12 5.29 3.53
C ASP A 226 -17.47 4.05 4.14
N LYS A 227 -16.15 3.93 4.07
CA LYS A 227 -15.39 2.88 4.77
C LYS A 227 -15.32 3.07 6.28
N CYS A 228 -15.63 4.27 6.77
CA CYS A 228 -15.63 4.55 8.21
C CYS A 228 -16.89 3.99 8.83
N TYR A 229 -16.72 3.03 9.74
CA TYR A 229 -17.85 2.51 10.51
C TYR A 229 -18.42 3.58 11.42
N SER A 230 -19.72 3.48 11.72
CA SER A 230 -20.41 4.42 12.62
C SER A 230 -19.85 4.36 14.04
N LYS A 231 -20.02 5.46 14.78
CA LYS A 231 -19.69 5.49 16.23
C LYS A 231 -20.41 4.40 17.01
N ASN A 232 -21.66 4.10 16.65
CA ASN A 232 -22.43 3.03 17.31
C ASN A 232 -21.77 1.66 17.08
N TRP A 233 -21.36 1.36 15.86
CA TRP A 233 -20.66 0.13 15.52
C TRP A 233 -19.35 -0.01 16.31
N TRP A 234 -18.51 1.03 16.31
CA TRP A 234 -17.25 1.04 17.05
C TRP A 234 -17.43 0.93 18.57
N ASN A 235 -18.47 1.59 19.14
CA ASN A 235 -18.75 1.46 20.56
C ASN A 235 -19.18 0.04 20.94
N ASN A 236 -20.01 -0.61 20.11
CA ASN A 236 -20.41 -2.00 20.33
C ASN A 236 -19.22 -2.95 20.20
N PHE A 237 -18.35 -2.73 19.21
CA PHE A 237 -17.11 -3.49 19.06
C PHE A 237 -16.18 -3.28 20.26
N TYR A 238 -15.98 -2.03 20.69
CA TYR A 238 -15.14 -1.72 21.85
C TYR A 238 -15.65 -2.35 23.15
N THR A 239 -16.95 -2.38 23.36
CA THR A 239 -17.55 -3.06 24.53
C THR A 239 -17.17 -4.54 24.56
N LYS A 240 -17.11 -5.22 23.41
CA LYS A 240 -16.69 -6.62 23.33
C LYS A 240 -15.18 -6.80 23.49
N ILE A 241 -14.38 -5.95 22.88
CA ILE A 241 -12.91 -6.06 22.97
C ILE A 241 -12.39 -5.70 24.37
N LYS A 242 -13.16 -4.91 25.13
CA LYS A 242 -12.85 -4.56 26.51
C LYS A 242 -12.73 -5.78 27.45
N TYR A 243 -13.37 -6.90 27.14
CA TYR A 243 -13.20 -8.14 27.89
C TYR A 243 -11.77 -8.69 27.88
N PHE A 244 -10.91 -8.19 26.99
CA PHE A 244 -9.49 -8.55 26.98
C PHE A 244 -8.63 -7.67 27.89
N GLU A 245 -9.17 -6.62 28.55
CA GLU A 245 -8.40 -5.67 29.38
C GLU A 245 -7.75 -6.33 30.62
N ASP A 246 -8.21 -7.53 31.03
CA ASP A 246 -7.55 -8.26 32.10
C ASP A 246 -6.17 -8.78 31.68
N GLU A 247 -5.97 -9.13 30.40
CA GLU A 247 -4.74 -9.68 29.85
C GLU A 247 -3.98 -8.73 28.95
N TYR A 248 -4.65 -7.74 28.35
CA TYR A 248 -4.11 -6.85 27.34
C TYR A 248 -4.43 -5.39 27.65
N ASN A 249 -3.50 -4.51 27.31
CA ASN A 249 -3.76 -3.08 27.22
C ASN A 249 -4.41 -2.76 25.86
N ILE A 250 -5.40 -1.86 25.84
CA ILE A 250 -6.02 -1.40 24.60
C ILE A 250 -5.55 0.02 24.28
N LEU A 251 -5.01 0.21 23.07
CA LEU A 251 -4.51 1.48 22.56
C LEU A 251 -5.27 1.91 21.30
N GLU A 252 -5.91 3.07 21.31
CA GLU A 252 -6.47 3.67 20.11
C GLU A 252 -5.44 4.55 19.42
N ILE A 253 -5.04 4.20 18.18
CA ILE A 253 -4.24 5.06 17.34
C ILE A 253 -5.17 6.04 16.63
N LEU A 254 -4.93 7.34 16.77
CA LEU A 254 -5.79 8.38 16.22
C LEU A 254 -5.40 8.76 14.79
N PRO A 255 -6.37 9.13 13.94
CA PRO A 255 -6.12 9.65 12.60
C PRO A 255 -5.54 11.07 12.63
N MET A 256 -5.12 11.59 11.47
CA MET A 256 -4.63 12.97 11.32
C MET A 256 -5.66 14.02 11.74
N GLU A 257 -6.94 13.69 11.69
CA GLU A 257 -8.08 14.48 12.12
C GLU A 257 -8.19 14.58 13.65
N ASN A 258 -7.41 13.77 14.39
CA ASN A 258 -7.42 13.68 15.85
C ASN A 258 -8.83 13.42 16.43
N VAL A 259 -9.53 12.45 15.85
CA VAL A 259 -10.90 12.06 16.23
C VAL A 259 -10.95 10.58 16.64
N SER A 260 -11.85 10.25 17.54
CA SER A 260 -12.14 8.89 18.01
C SER A 260 -13.58 8.51 17.71
N GLN A 261 -13.81 7.29 17.20
CA GLN A 261 -15.16 6.75 17.03
C GLN A 261 -15.69 6.08 18.30
N ILE A 262 -14.83 5.88 19.31
CA ILE A 262 -15.19 5.33 20.64
C ILE A 262 -15.19 6.41 21.74
N ASN A 263 -15.16 7.71 21.36
CA ASN A 263 -15.13 8.84 22.27
C ASN A 263 -13.96 8.80 23.27
N PHE A 264 -12.76 8.41 22.82
CA PHE A 264 -11.52 8.32 23.61
C PHE A 264 -11.65 7.42 24.86
N LYS A 265 -12.45 6.36 24.78
CA LYS A 265 -12.64 5.43 25.91
C LYS A 265 -11.40 4.56 26.18
N ALA A 266 -10.57 4.31 25.18
CA ALA A 266 -9.27 3.67 25.33
C ALA A 266 -8.16 4.70 25.50
N LYS A 267 -7.00 4.26 26.01
CA LYS A 267 -5.77 5.06 25.94
C LYS A 267 -5.53 5.41 24.48
N SER A 268 -5.23 6.68 24.19
CA SER A 268 -5.12 7.17 22.81
C SER A 268 -3.70 7.64 22.50
N TYR A 269 -3.27 7.40 21.26
CA TYR A 269 -2.01 7.90 20.73
C TYR A 269 -2.22 8.67 19.43
N TYR A 270 -1.65 9.87 19.35
CA TYR A 270 -1.70 10.72 18.18
C TYR A 270 -0.30 11.14 17.74
N SER A 271 0.00 10.94 16.47
CA SER A 271 1.19 11.49 15.83
C SER A 271 0.89 11.82 14.35
N ARG A 272 1.69 12.71 13.78
CA ARG A 272 1.72 12.99 12.33
C ARG A 272 2.89 12.29 11.64
N ASP A 273 3.79 11.72 12.40
CA ASP A 273 4.91 10.97 11.88
C ASP A 273 4.50 9.51 11.63
N ILE A 274 4.43 9.15 10.36
CA ILE A 274 4.05 7.80 9.92
C ILE A 274 5.06 6.75 10.36
N ARG A 275 6.36 7.09 10.43
CA ARG A 275 7.38 6.14 10.86
C ARG A 275 7.34 5.93 12.36
N GLU A 276 7.07 6.97 13.14
CA GLU A 276 6.87 6.88 14.58
C GLU A 276 5.64 5.99 14.90
N ILE A 277 4.51 6.19 14.18
CA ILE A 277 3.34 5.34 14.33
C ILE A 277 3.67 3.88 13.93
N ALA A 278 4.39 3.66 12.84
CA ALA A 278 4.81 2.33 12.40
C ALA A 278 5.69 1.64 13.44
N SER A 279 6.62 2.40 14.03
CA SER A 279 7.54 1.94 15.07
C SER A 279 6.79 1.57 16.36
N LEU A 280 5.81 2.35 16.77
CA LEU A 280 4.92 2.00 17.87
C LEU A 280 4.12 0.72 17.53
N MET A 281 3.52 0.66 16.34
CA MET A 281 2.76 -0.50 15.88
C MET A 281 3.60 -1.78 15.85
N SER A 282 4.89 -1.72 15.51
CA SER A 282 5.76 -2.91 15.46
C SER A 282 5.95 -3.60 16.81
N ASN A 283 5.58 -2.92 17.91
CA ASN A 283 5.70 -3.41 19.28
C ASN A 283 4.37 -3.84 19.92
N VAL A 284 3.26 -3.75 19.20
CA VAL A 284 1.97 -4.25 19.72
C VAL A 284 1.76 -5.72 19.36
N LYS A 285 0.97 -6.42 20.15
CA LYS A 285 0.62 -7.82 19.91
C LYS A 285 -0.28 -7.99 18.70
N LEU A 286 -1.27 -7.09 18.56
CA LEU A 286 -2.28 -7.14 17.52
C LEU A 286 -2.72 -5.73 17.11
N PHE A 287 -2.95 -5.53 15.83
CA PHE A 287 -3.63 -4.34 15.31
C PHE A 287 -4.98 -4.71 14.70
N ILE A 288 -6.01 -3.92 14.99
CA ILE A 288 -7.36 -4.06 14.42
C ILE A 288 -7.80 -2.73 13.82
N GLY A 289 -8.23 -2.73 12.58
CA GLY A 289 -8.71 -1.49 11.96
C GLY A 289 -9.45 -1.70 10.65
N ALA A 290 -10.25 -0.70 10.26
CA ALA A 290 -10.93 -0.68 8.98
C ALA A 290 -9.95 -0.60 7.79
N ASP A 291 -10.41 -1.00 6.59
CA ASP A 291 -9.66 -0.85 5.34
C ASP A 291 -9.20 0.60 5.14
N SER A 292 -7.98 0.85 5.49
CA SER A 292 -7.35 2.16 5.50
C SER A 292 -5.84 2.08 5.23
N GLY A 293 -5.21 3.24 5.07
CA GLY A 293 -3.74 3.31 5.00
C GLY A 293 -3.05 2.82 6.27
N MET A 294 -3.70 2.95 7.42
CA MET A 294 -3.18 2.53 8.73
C MET A 294 -3.18 1.00 8.89
N MET A 295 -4.19 0.30 8.36
CA MET A 295 -4.19 -1.16 8.30
C MET A 295 -2.99 -1.69 7.49
N HIS A 296 -2.69 -1.07 6.35
CA HIS A 296 -1.51 -1.44 5.58
C HIS A 296 -0.20 -1.04 6.27
N LEU A 297 -0.20 0.04 7.06
CA LEU A 297 0.95 0.44 7.87
C LEU A 297 1.25 -0.62 8.93
N ALA A 298 0.25 -1.06 9.67
CA ALA A 298 0.38 -2.14 10.64
C ALA A 298 0.94 -3.42 10.00
N HIS A 299 0.34 -3.86 8.89
CA HIS A 299 0.83 -5.01 8.13
C HIS A 299 2.29 -4.85 7.68
N SER A 300 2.70 -3.63 7.27
CA SER A 300 4.07 -3.34 6.84
C SER A 300 5.07 -3.20 7.99
N SER A 301 4.58 -3.03 9.21
CA SER A 301 5.36 -3.00 10.45
C SER A 301 5.53 -4.39 11.08
N ASN A 302 5.11 -5.44 10.36
CA ASN A 302 5.22 -6.84 10.75
C ASN A 302 4.42 -7.22 12.02
N VAL A 303 3.37 -6.47 12.34
CA VAL A 303 2.44 -6.82 13.43
C VAL A 303 1.29 -7.69 12.90
N CYS A 304 0.79 -8.60 13.74
CA CYS A 304 -0.45 -9.33 13.45
C CYS A 304 -1.59 -8.33 13.20
N THR A 305 -2.24 -8.41 12.05
CA THR A 305 -3.20 -7.40 11.59
C THR A 305 -4.54 -8.03 11.25
N VAL A 306 -5.60 -7.51 11.89
CA VAL A 306 -6.99 -7.79 11.55
C VAL A 306 -7.56 -6.61 10.77
N GLY A 307 -7.81 -6.80 9.48
CA GLY A 307 -8.43 -5.82 8.60
C GLY A 307 -9.94 -6.02 8.51
N LEU A 308 -10.71 -4.95 8.75
CA LEU A 308 -12.16 -4.96 8.69
C LEU A 308 -12.65 -4.28 7.41
N PHE A 309 -13.49 -4.96 6.65
CA PHE A 309 -13.95 -4.54 5.33
C PHE A 309 -15.48 -4.46 5.29
N ASN A 310 -16.01 -3.31 4.84
CA ASN A 310 -17.45 -3.08 4.68
C ASN A 310 -17.85 -2.56 3.28
N ILE A 311 -16.92 -1.98 2.53
CA ILE A 311 -17.18 -1.37 1.20
C ILE A 311 -16.31 -1.99 0.12
N THR A 312 -15.04 -2.25 0.41
CA THR A 312 -14.10 -2.86 -0.52
C THR A 312 -13.97 -4.34 -0.23
N GLU A 313 -13.69 -5.13 -1.27
CA GLU A 313 -13.47 -6.56 -1.10
C GLU A 313 -12.04 -6.86 -0.62
N PRO A 314 -11.90 -7.77 0.36
CA PRO A 314 -10.60 -8.20 0.89
C PRO A 314 -9.64 -8.71 -0.19
N GLU A 315 -10.14 -9.34 -1.24
CA GLU A 315 -9.35 -9.89 -2.35
C GLU A 315 -8.48 -8.84 -3.04
N PHE A 316 -8.92 -7.56 -3.04
CA PHE A 316 -8.16 -6.46 -3.66
C PHE A 316 -7.14 -5.81 -2.73
N TYR A 317 -7.46 -5.72 -1.44
CA TYR A 317 -6.70 -4.89 -0.49
C TYR A 317 -6.41 -5.57 0.83
N GLY A 318 -6.82 -6.81 1.02
CA GLY A 318 -6.70 -7.52 2.28
C GLY A 318 -5.25 -7.64 2.75
N VAL A 319 -5.09 -7.79 4.06
CA VAL A 319 -3.81 -8.20 4.64
C VAL A 319 -3.57 -9.69 4.34
N TYR A 320 -2.32 -10.09 4.17
CA TYR A 320 -1.98 -11.47 3.82
C TYR A 320 -0.77 -12.00 4.60
N GLY A 321 -0.56 -13.30 4.54
CA GLY A 321 0.42 -14.04 5.34
C GLY A 321 -0.21 -14.63 6.61
N ASP A 322 0.43 -15.64 7.19
CA ASP A 322 -0.16 -16.63 8.09
C ASP A 322 -0.82 -16.09 9.37
N HIS A 323 -0.34 -14.93 9.86
CA HIS A 323 -0.87 -14.33 11.10
C HIS A 323 -1.90 -13.22 10.87
N ASN A 324 -2.14 -12.84 9.60
CA ASN A 324 -3.03 -11.74 9.27
C ASN A 324 -4.39 -12.26 8.80
N ILE A 325 -5.45 -11.49 9.04
CA ILE A 325 -6.79 -11.83 8.57
C ILE A 325 -7.55 -10.60 8.08
N SER A 326 -8.29 -10.77 7.00
CA SER A 326 -9.22 -9.77 6.47
C SER A 326 -10.65 -10.28 6.61
N ILE A 327 -11.52 -9.52 7.29
CA ILE A 327 -12.89 -9.91 7.60
C ILE A 327 -13.85 -8.97 6.86
N ASN A 328 -14.72 -9.54 6.02
CA ASN A 328 -15.87 -8.81 5.46
C ASN A 328 -16.95 -8.74 6.54
N THR A 329 -17.20 -7.53 7.06
CA THR A 329 -18.12 -7.31 8.17
C THR A 329 -19.58 -7.22 7.76
N ASN A 330 -19.89 -7.17 6.46
CA ASN A 330 -21.26 -7.25 5.96
C ASN A 330 -21.84 -8.67 6.11
N ASN A 331 -20.96 -9.69 6.05
CA ASN A 331 -21.34 -11.10 6.10
C ASN A 331 -21.12 -11.72 7.49
N ASN A 332 -20.55 -10.97 8.45
CA ASN A 332 -20.12 -11.48 9.73
C ASN A 332 -20.56 -10.54 10.88
N ASN A 333 -21.14 -11.10 11.93
CA ASN A 333 -21.52 -10.35 13.12
C ASN A 333 -20.30 -10.06 14.02
N LEU A 334 -20.51 -9.25 15.06
CA LEU A 334 -19.44 -8.86 15.99
C LEU A 334 -18.88 -10.05 16.77
N ASP A 335 -19.70 -11.04 17.11
CA ASP A 335 -19.24 -12.22 17.88
C ASP A 335 -18.26 -13.05 17.04
N TYR A 336 -18.58 -13.30 15.79
CA TYR A 336 -17.65 -13.93 14.85
C TYR A 336 -16.33 -13.17 14.77
N ILE A 337 -16.38 -11.82 14.64
CA ILE A 337 -15.17 -11.00 14.55
C ILE A 337 -14.32 -11.16 15.81
N ILE A 338 -14.95 -11.14 16.99
CA ILE A 338 -14.25 -11.33 18.28
C ILE A 338 -13.62 -12.72 18.39
N ASP A 339 -14.30 -13.75 17.96
CA ASP A 339 -13.75 -15.12 17.98
C ASP A 339 -12.55 -15.25 17.04
N ARG A 340 -12.60 -14.62 15.85
CA ARG A 340 -11.43 -14.57 14.94
C ARG A 340 -10.26 -13.76 15.52
N ILE A 341 -10.54 -12.75 16.35
CA ILE A 341 -9.50 -11.99 17.07
C ILE A 341 -8.87 -12.87 18.15
N LYS A 342 -9.66 -13.60 18.95
CA LYS A 342 -9.15 -14.54 19.99
C LYS A 342 -8.15 -15.55 19.44
N GLU A 343 -8.36 -16.03 18.23
CA GLU A 343 -7.44 -16.98 17.59
C GLU A 343 -6.07 -16.35 17.20
N ARG A 344 -5.90 -15.04 17.35
CA ARG A 344 -4.70 -14.28 16.95
C ARG A 344 -3.91 -13.69 18.12
N ILE A 345 -4.49 -13.67 19.30
CA ILE A 345 -3.88 -13.18 20.56
C ILE A 345 -3.51 -14.32 21.53
#